data_cb60e08f88bc47105326ba3b5d9ad6cd
#
_entry.id   cb60e08f88bc47105326ba3b5d9ad6cd
#
_cell.length_a   1.000
_cell.length_b   1.000
_cell.length_c   1.000
_cell.angle_alpha   90.00
_cell.angle_beta   90.00
_cell.angle_gamma   90.00
#
_symmetry.space_group_name_H-M   'P 1'
#
loop_
_entity.id
_entity.type
_entity.pdbx_description
1 polymer ?
#
loop_
_entity_poly.entity_id
_entity_poly.type
_entity_poly.pdbx_seq_one_letter_code
_entity_poly.pdbx_strand_id
1 'polypeptide(L)'
;MTHSNKRRQVDFQIIARWVDEGDRVLDLGCGRGVLLEYLKQKKSVYGVGVDISFERILSCVKRGVPAYHGDVGALLATFDDNAFDRVIFSRSVELVDDPDAILAEGLRVGKRVTVGFVNHGFWVNRLNFLFKGQRTINEVYPRAWYETLPSNPFSVSEFDAFCQARQIKIENRVYLSGNWTSECTVLPNALAG
;
A
#
# COMPACT_ATOMS: atom_id res chain seq x y z
N MET A 1 17.70 11.96 10.34
CA MET A 1 16.55 11.24 9.76
C MET A 1 15.92 12.16 8.74
N THR A 2 15.91 11.78 7.46
CA THR A 2 15.32 12.57 6.37
C THR A 2 13.79 12.63 6.52
N HIS A 3 13.14 13.71 6.03
CA HIS A 3 11.67 13.88 6.06
C HIS A 3 10.89 12.67 5.51
N SER A 4 11.41 11.98 4.51
CA SER A 4 10.86 10.76 3.92
C SER A 4 10.76 9.60 4.93
N ASN A 5 11.70 9.46 5.84
CA ASN A 5 11.68 8.41 6.87
C ASN A 5 10.60 8.64 7.95
N LYS A 6 10.32 9.89 8.29
CA LYS A 6 9.27 10.24 9.28
C LYS A 6 7.86 9.93 8.75
N ARG A 7 7.60 10.20 7.48
CA ARG A 7 6.30 9.97 6.83
C ARG A 7 5.96 8.49 6.72
N ARG A 8 6.93 7.67 6.33
CA ARG A 8 6.75 6.20 6.30
C ARG A 8 6.49 5.60 7.69
N GLN A 9 7.01 6.20 8.76
CA GLN A 9 6.74 5.74 10.12
C GLN A 9 5.26 5.92 10.52
N VAL A 10 4.58 6.95 10.04
CA VAL A 10 3.15 7.16 10.33
C VAL A 10 2.30 6.06 9.69
N ASP A 11 2.55 5.72 8.43
CA ASP A 11 1.85 4.61 7.75
C ASP A 11 2.05 3.30 8.50
N PHE A 12 3.28 3.00 8.90
CA PHE A 12 3.60 1.76 9.63
C PHE A 12 2.90 1.70 11.00
N GLN A 13 2.81 2.83 11.70
CA GLN A 13 2.08 2.92 12.96
C GLN A 13 0.58 2.68 12.78
N ILE A 14 -0.01 3.21 11.69
CA ILE A 14 -1.42 3.00 11.37
C ILE A 14 -1.67 1.54 11.04
N ILE A 15 -0.87 0.96 10.16
CA ILE A 15 -0.99 -0.45 9.78
C ILE A 15 -0.85 -1.35 11.03
N ALA A 16 0.10 -1.06 11.90
CA ALA A 16 0.32 -1.82 13.13
C ALA A 16 -0.86 -1.76 14.13
N ARG A 17 -1.73 -0.74 14.05
CA ARG A 17 -2.97 -0.71 14.89
C ARG A 17 -3.97 -1.80 14.49
N TRP A 18 -3.92 -2.23 13.23
CA TRP A 18 -4.85 -3.20 12.65
C TRP A 18 -4.29 -4.63 12.60
N VAL A 19 -3.01 -4.79 12.92
CA VAL A 19 -2.32 -6.10 12.96
C VAL A 19 -2.30 -6.58 14.41
N ASP A 20 -2.74 -7.82 14.63
CA ASP A 20 -2.71 -8.47 15.95
C ASP A 20 -1.34 -9.11 16.21
N GLU A 21 -1.04 -9.39 17.48
CA GLU A 21 0.19 -10.06 17.85
C GLU A 21 0.21 -11.50 17.32
N GLY A 22 1.31 -11.87 16.66
CA GLY A 22 1.47 -13.22 16.10
C GLY A 22 0.75 -13.45 14.77
N ASP A 23 0.11 -12.43 14.16
CA ASP A 23 -0.54 -12.58 12.85
C ASP A 23 0.42 -13.11 11.79
N ARG A 24 -0.11 -13.94 10.89
CA ARG A 24 0.55 -14.29 9.61
C ARG A 24 0.26 -13.18 8.62
N VAL A 25 1.29 -12.43 8.23
CA VAL A 25 1.16 -11.23 7.40
C VAL A 25 1.83 -11.44 6.05
N LEU A 26 1.10 -11.20 4.97
CA LEU A 26 1.62 -11.14 3.60
C LEU A 26 1.68 -9.69 3.14
N ASP A 27 2.87 -9.18 2.79
CA ASP A 27 3.10 -7.81 2.29
C ASP A 27 3.41 -7.86 0.79
N LEU A 28 2.48 -7.36 -0.02
CA LEU A 28 2.54 -7.42 -1.48
C LEU A 28 3.11 -6.12 -2.04
N GLY A 29 4.26 -6.23 -2.71
CA GLY A 29 5.11 -5.09 -3.05
C GLY A 29 5.90 -4.63 -1.82
N CYS A 30 6.46 -5.57 -1.06
CA CYS A 30 7.09 -5.33 0.24
C CYS A 30 8.33 -4.43 0.20
N GLY A 31 8.85 -4.13 -0.98
CA GLY A 31 10.04 -3.33 -1.16
C GLY A 31 11.24 -3.95 -0.44
N ARG A 32 11.87 -3.17 0.41
CA ARG A 32 13.05 -3.62 1.18
C ARG A 32 12.70 -4.31 2.51
N GLY A 33 11.44 -4.66 2.73
CA GLY A 33 10.97 -5.37 3.92
C GLY A 33 10.89 -4.54 5.22
N VAL A 34 10.94 -3.20 5.12
CA VAL A 34 10.98 -2.32 6.30
C VAL A 34 9.69 -2.39 7.11
N LEU A 35 8.54 -2.48 6.45
CA LEU A 35 7.24 -2.64 7.13
C LEU A 35 7.18 -3.95 7.89
N LEU A 36 7.54 -5.07 7.25
CA LEU A 36 7.54 -6.39 7.91
C LEU A 36 8.53 -6.47 9.06
N GLU A 37 9.72 -5.89 8.91
CA GLU A 37 10.69 -5.77 10.01
C GLU A 37 10.09 -5.00 11.20
N TYR A 38 9.43 -3.88 10.94
CA TYR A 38 8.75 -3.07 11.95
C TYR A 38 7.62 -3.85 12.64
N LEU A 39 6.76 -4.53 11.88
CA LEU A 39 5.66 -5.33 12.41
C LEU A 39 6.18 -6.51 13.24
N LYS A 40 7.24 -7.18 12.79
CA LYS A 40 7.91 -8.25 13.54
C LYS A 40 8.42 -7.76 14.90
N GLN A 41 9.03 -6.58 14.94
CA GLN A 41 9.55 -6.00 16.18
C GLN A 41 8.44 -5.53 17.14
N LYS A 42 7.30 -5.07 16.61
CA LYS A 42 6.22 -4.48 17.40
C LYS A 42 5.09 -5.44 17.76
N LYS A 43 4.87 -6.46 16.96
CA LYS A 43 3.71 -7.36 17.01
C LYS A 43 4.08 -8.83 16.90
N SER A 44 5.38 -9.16 16.87
CA SER A 44 5.84 -10.56 16.76
C SER A 44 5.20 -11.33 15.59
N VAL A 45 4.88 -10.66 14.49
CA VAL A 45 4.20 -11.27 13.33
C VAL A 45 5.08 -12.28 12.60
N TYR A 46 4.44 -13.24 11.95
CA TYR A 46 5.02 -14.13 10.96
C TYR A 46 4.86 -13.52 9.56
N GLY A 47 5.77 -12.60 9.22
CA GLY A 47 5.66 -11.82 7.99
C GLY A 47 6.39 -12.46 6.81
N VAL A 48 5.75 -12.42 5.64
CA VAL A 48 6.32 -12.80 4.34
C VAL A 48 6.09 -11.67 3.35
N GLY A 49 7.12 -11.29 2.60
CA GLY A 49 7.04 -10.27 1.56
C GLY A 49 7.03 -10.86 0.15
N VAL A 50 6.47 -10.11 -0.79
CA VAL A 50 6.57 -10.37 -2.23
C VAL A 50 7.01 -9.09 -2.92
N ASP A 51 8.02 -9.15 -3.78
CA ASP A 51 8.43 -8.02 -4.64
C ASP A 51 9.04 -8.53 -5.94
N ILE A 52 8.79 -7.82 -7.03
CA ILE A 52 9.31 -8.14 -8.35
C ILE A 52 10.81 -7.77 -8.50
N SER A 53 11.34 -6.94 -7.61
CA SER A 53 12.75 -6.51 -7.65
C SER A 53 13.63 -7.43 -6.81
N PHE A 54 14.51 -8.16 -7.48
CA PHE A 54 15.48 -9.03 -6.82
C PHE A 54 16.37 -8.28 -5.81
N GLU A 55 16.79 -7.06 -6.13
CA GLU A 55 17.61 -6.24 -5.21
C GLU A 55 16.86 -5.91 -3.91
N ARG A 56 15.55 -5.68 -4.00
CA ARG A 56 14.69 -5.44 -2.83
C ARG A 56 14.57 -6.70 -1.98
N ILE A 57 14.38 -7.84 -2.62
CA ILE A 57 14.35 -9.15 -1.93
C ILE A 57 15.66 -9.42 -1.20
N LEU A 58 16.81 -9.18 -1.82
CA LEU A 58 18.10 -9.27 -1.11
C LEU A 58 18.17 -8.38 0.13
N SER A 59 17.54 -7.21 0.06
CA SER A 59 17.45 -6.31 1.22
C SER A 59 16.54 -6.87 2.32
N CYS A 60 15.46 -7.56 1.97
CA CYS A 60 14.59 -8.28 2.92
C CYS A 60 15.37 -9.38 3.65
N VAL A 61 16.09 -10.20 2.90
CA VAL A 61 16.91 -11.29 3.47
C VAL A 61 17.95 -10.76 4.46
N LYS A 62 18.65 -9.67 4.11
CA LYS A 62 19.60 -8.99 5.01
C LYS A 62 18.97 -8.49 6.31
N ARG A 63 17.67 -8.21 6.32
CA ARG A 63 16.87 -7.81 7.50
C ARG A 63 16.30 -8.99 8.27
N GLY A 64 16.50 -10.23 7.80
CA GLY A 64 15.87 -11.42 8.37
C GLY A 64 14.36 -11.46 8.15
N VAL A 65 13.89 -10.87 7.04
CA VAL A 65 12.50 -10.90 6.59
C VAL A 65 12.38 -11.92 5.45
N PRO A 66 11.59 -12.99 5.61
CA PRO A 66 11.28 -13.91 4.51
C PRO A 66 10.60 -13.17 3.36
N ALA A 67 11.02 -13.43 2.13
CA ALA A 67 10.41 -12.79 0.98
C ALA A 67 10.57 -13.64 -0.29
N TYR A 68 9.56 -13.60 -1.15
CA TYR A 68 9.53 -14.23 -2.47
C TYR A 68 9.82 -13.19 -3.56
N HIS A 69 10.69 -13.56 -4.49
CA HIS A 69 10.93 -12.80 -5.71
C HIS A 69 9.96 -13.26 -6.78
N GLY A 70 9.13 -12.37 -7.29
CA GLY A 70 8.22 -12.68 -8.38
C GLY A 70 7.07 -11.68 -8.53
N ASP A 71 6.23 -12.00 -9.51
CA ASP A 71 4.98 -11.27 -9.74
C ASP A 71 3.95 -11.57 -8.64
N VAL A 72 3.25 -10.53 -8.18
CA VAL A 72 2.26 -10.62 -7.10
C VAL A 72 1.09 -11.53 -7.47
N GLY A 73 0.57 -11.41 -8.70
CA GLY A 73 -0.58 -12.20 -9.15
C GLY A 73 -0.25 -13.69 -9.27
N ALA A 74 0.89 -13.98 -9.87
CA ALA A 74 1.35 -15.37 -10.00
C ALA A 74 1.59 -16.04 -8.64
N LEU A 75 2.14 -15.31 -7.68
CA LEU A 75 2.40 -15.83 -6.34
C LEU A 75 1.13 -15.96 -5.50
N LEU A 76 0.19 -15.01 -5.59
CA LEU A 76 -1.10 -15.10 -4.88
C LEU A 76 -1.87 -16.38 -5.24
N ALA A 77 -1.87 -16.76 -6.50
CA ALA A 77 -2.54 -17.97 -6.97
C ALA A 77 -1.98 -19.28 -6.36
N THR A 78 -0.79 -19.25 -5.77
CA THR A 78 -0.16 -20.43 -5.14
C THR A 78 -0.54 -20.61 -3.67
N PHE A 79 -1.14 -19.60 -3.03
CA PHE A 79 -1.53 -19.69 -1.63
C PHE A 79 -2.96 -20.18 -1.47
N ASP A 80 -3.20 -20.94 -0.40
CA ASP A 80 -4.52 -21.41 -0.02
C ASP A 80 -5.43 -20.27 0.47
N ASP A 81 -6.74 -20.49 0.46
CA ASP A 81 -7.72 -19.57 1.02
C ASP A 81 -7.45 -19.34 2.52
N ASN A 82 -7.51 -18.07 2.94
CA ASN A 82 -7.27 -17.66 4.33
C ASN A 82 -5.90 -18.12 4.88
N ALA A 83 -4.89 -18.31 4.01
CA ALA A 83 -3.54 -18.67 4.42
C ALA A 83 -2.90 -17.63 5.35
N PHE A 84 -3.32 -16.37 5.25
CA PHE A 84 -2.82 -15.25 6.05
C PHE A 84 -3.93 -14.61 6.87
N ASP A 85 -3.57 -14.11 8.06
CA ASP A 85 -4.49 -13.37 8.90
C ASP A 85 -4.67 -11.95 8.33
N ARG A 86 -3.61 -11.43 7.67
CA ARG A 86 -3.63 -10.12 6.99
C ARG A 86 -2.80 -10.11 5.72
N VAL A 87 -3.39 -9.58 4.65
CA VAL A 87 -2.69 -9.21 3.41
C VAL A 87 -2.57 -7.68 3.36
N ILE A 88 -1.40 -7.16 3.04
CA ILE A 88 -1.11 -5.73 3.00
C ILE A 88 -0.67 -5.33 1.59
N PHE A 89 -1.29 -4.28 1.08
CA PHE A 89 -0.87 -3.52 -0.10
C PHE A 89 -0.46 -2.13 0.37
N SER A 90 0.82 -1.92 0.66
CA SER A 90 1.32 -0.61 1.10
C SER A 90 1.88 0.17 -0.08
N ARG A 91 1.04 0.96 -0.76
CA ARG A 91 1.39 1.73 -1.98
C ARG A 91 1.89 0.84 -3.12
N SER A 92 1.28 -0.30 -3.30
CA SER A 92 1.64 -1.28 -4.33
C SER A 92 0.48 -1.61 -5.26
N VAL A 93 -0.77 -1.45 -4.82
CA VAL A 93 -1.95 -1.73 -5.63
C VAL A 93 -2.03 -0.86 -6.89
N GLU A 94 -1.48 0.36 -6.85
CA GLU A 94 -1.43 1.27 -8.00
C GLU A 94 -0.44 0.82 -9.09
N LEU A 95 0.45 -0.13 -8.77
CA LEU A 95 1.55 -0.57 -9.64
C LEU A 95 1.32 -1.95 -10.26
N VAL A 96 0.21 -2.60 -9.96
CA VAL A 96 -0.13 -3.90 -10.55
C VAL A 96 -0.94 -3.74 -11.84
N ASP A 97 -0.82 -4.70 -12.75
CA ASP A 97 -1.48 -4.62 -14.07
C ASP A 97 -3.01 -4.75 -13.96
N ASP A 98 -3.50 -5.64 -13.09
CA ASP A 98 -4.93 -5.87 -12.86
C ASP A 98 -5.25 -5.73 -11.35
N PRO A 99 -5.52 -4.50 -10.87
CA PRO A 99 -5.85 -4.26 -9.46
C PRO A 99 -7.10 -5.00 -8.98
N ASP A 100 -8.10 -5.20 -9.84
CA ASP A 100 -9.34 -5.89 -9.49
C ASP A 100 -9.07 -7.37 -9.16
N ALA A 101 -8.43 -8.08 -10.07
CA ALA A 101 -8.08 -9.48 -9.86
C ALA A 101 -7.13 -9.66 -8.66
N ILE A 102 -6.15 -8.77 -8.51
CA ILE A 102 -5.18 -8.83 -7.41
C ILE A 102 -5.82 -8.57 -6.04
N LEU A 103 -6.75 -7.62 -5.95
CA LEU A 103 -7.50 -7.36 -4.71
C LEU A 103 -8.46 -8.51 -4.38
N ALA A 104 -9.12 -9.11 -5.38
CA ALA A 104 -9.95 -10.30 -5.18
C ALA A 104 -9.13 -11.47 -4.64
N GLU A 105 -7.97 -11.74 -5.22
CA GLU A 105 -7.05 -12.77 -4.72
C GLU A 105 -6.51 -12.43 -3.32
N GLY A 106 -6.18 -11.18 -3.05
CA GLY A 106 -5.81 -10.73 -1.71
C GLY A 106 -6.88 -11.00 -0.66
N LEU A 107 -8.16 -10.80 -1.02
CA LEU A 107 -9.31 -11.12 -0.17
C LEU A 107 -9.55 -12.64 -0.02
N ARG A 108 -9.16 -13.45 -0.99
CA ARG A 108 -9.23 -14.91 -0.92
C ARG A 108 -8.17 -15.47 0.04
N VAL A 109 -6.92 -15.04 -0.11
CA VAL A 109 -5.80 -15.58 0.68
C VAL A 109 -5.68 -14.97 2.07
N GLY A 110 -6.27 -13.80 2.31
CA GLY A 110 -6.23 -13.09 3.59
C GLY A 110 -7.59 -12.99 4.26
N LYS A 111 -7.64 -13.24 5.57
CA LYS A 111 -8.86 -12.98 6.37
C LYS A 111 -9.24 -11.51 6.36
N ARG A 112 -8.25 -10.62 6.27
CA ARG A 112 -8.40 -9.17 6.15
C ARG A 112 -7.36 -8.60 5.20
N VAL A 113 -7.76 -7.58 4.43
CA VAL A 113 -6.87 -6.87 3.52
C VAL A 113 -6.70 -5.44 3.99
N THR A 114 -5.47 -4.94 3.98
CA THR A 114 -5.13 -3.54 4.25
C THR A 114 -4.58 -2.92 2.99
N VAL A 115 -5.22 -1.85 2.50
CA VAL A 115 -4.79 -1.13 1.31
C VAL A 115 -4.37 0.28 1.69
N GLY A 116 -3.12 0.61 1.45
CA GLY A 116 -2.59 1.97 1.55
C GLY A 116 -2.25 2.51 0.16
N PHE A 117 -2.73 3.69 -0.18
CA PHE A 117 -2.50 4.33 -1.47
C PHE A 117 -2.39 5.85 -1.34
N VAL A 118 -1.88 6.50 -2.39
CA VAL A 118 -1.82 7.95 -2.49
C VAL A 118 -3.09 8.48 -3.14
N ASN A 119 -3.77 9.41 -2.48
CA ASN A 119 -4.98 10.00 -3.03
C ASN A 119 -4.67 10.99 -4.16
N HIS A 120 -4.88 10.56 -5.40
CA HIS A 120 -4.75 11.44 -6.57
C HIS A 120 -5.84 12.52 -6.65
N GLY A 121 -6.94 12.37 -5.90
CA GLY A 121 -7.98 13.39 -5.73
C GLY A 121 -7.62 14.55 -4.81
N PHE A 122 -6.40 14.58 -4.22
CA PHE A 122 -5.94 15.67 -3.37
C PHE A 122 -6.03 17.04 -4.08
N TRP A 123 -6.52 18.08 -3.38
CA TRP A 123 -6.84 19.37 -3.99
C TRP A 123 -5.66 20.03 -4.71
N VAL A 124 -4.43 19.86 -4.18
CA VAL A 124 -3.22 20.38 -4.83
C VAL A 124 -2.99 19.74 -6.20
N ASN A 125 -3.26 18.44 -6.34
CA ASN A 125 -3.15 17.73 -7.60
C ASN A 125 -4.16 18.26 -8.61
N ARG A 126 -5.41 18.50 -8.16
CA ARG A 126 -6.48 19.06 -9.00
C ARG A 126 -6.13 20.46 -9.49
N LEU A 127 -5.63 21.34 -8.61
CA LEU A 127 -5.21 22.69 -8.99
C LEU A 127 -4.01 22.69 -9.93
N ASN A 128 -3.01 21.83 -9.70
CA ASN A 128 -1.88 21.70 -10.60
C ASN A 128 -2.32 21.25 -11.99
N PHE A 129 -3.24 20.30 -12.08
CA PHE A 129 -3.77 19.86 -13.36
C PHE A 129 -4.59 20.95 -14.04
N LEU A 130 -5.48 21.64 -13.28
CA LEU A 130 -6.33 22.69 -13.80
C LEU A 130 -5.54 23.88 -14.33
N PHE A 131 -4.53 24.36 -13.60
CA PHE A 131 -3.82 25.60 -13.97
C PHE A 131 -2.56 25.36 -14.80
N LYS A 132 -1.92 24.19 -14.67
CA LYS A 132 -0.65 23.91 -15.36
C LYS A 132 -0.77 22.81 -16.41
N GLY A 133 -1.89 22.06 -16.44
CA GLY A 133 -2.02 20.88 -17.30
C GLY A 133 -1.02 19.77 -16.99
N GLN A 134 -0.44 19.75 -15.80
CA GLN A 134 0.62 18.83 -15.42
C GLN A 134 0.19 17.97 -14.25
N ARG A 135 0.54 16.69 -14.31
CA ARG A 135 0.42 15.81 -13.14
C ARG A 135 1.36 16.28 -12.03
N THR A 136 0.98 16.06 -10.80
CA THR A 136 1.83 16.39 -9.66
C THR A 136 3.00 15.41 -9.59
N ILE A 137 4.21 15.94 -9.50
CA ILE A 137 5.41 15.21 -9.11
C ILE A 137 5.54 15.39 -7.59
N ASN A 138 5.63 14.29 -6.85
CA ASN A 138 5.75 14.29 -5.39
C ASN A 138 6.78 13.26 -4.92
N GLU A 139 6.93 13.10 -3.63
CA GLU A 139 7.93 12.15 -3.08
C GLU A 139 7.64 10.68 -3.38
N VAL A 140 6.39 10.32 -3.69
CA VAL A 140 5.99 8.96 -4.08
C VAL A 140 6.22 8.75 -5.57
N TYR A 141 5.89 9.77 -6.37
CA TYR A 141 6.06 9.79 -7.83
C TYR A 141 7.05 10.89 -8.23
N PRO A 142 8.35 10.74 -7.89
CA PRO A 142 9.35 11.81 -8.07
C PRO A 142 9.86 11.95 -9.51
N ARG A 143 9.50 11.02 -10.39
CA ARG A 143 10.04 10.95 -11.76
C ARG A 143 9.10 11.59 -12.77
N ALA A 144 9.64 12.02 -13.89
CA ALA A 144 8.86 12.46 -15.04
C ALA A 144 8.00 11.31 -15.59
N TRP A 145 6.93 11.64 -16.33
CA TRP A 145 5.97 10.65 -16.82
C TRP A 145 6.59 9.57 -17.73
N TYR A 146 7.66 9.90 -18.41
CA TYR A 146 8.40 8.99 -19.32
C TYR A 146 9.45 8.12 -18.58
N GLU A 147 9.68 8.35 -17.31
CA GLU A 147 10.63 7.60 -16.46
C GLU A 147 9.93 6.73 -15.42
N THR A 148 8.60 6.81 -15.32
CA THR A 148 7.81 6.04 -14.36
C THR A 148 7.29 4.77 -14.99
N LEU A 149 7.20 3.70 -14.18
CA LEU A 149 6.45 2.51 -14.55
C LEU A 149 4.97 2.88 -14.76
N PRO A 150 4.25 2.11 -15.59
CA PRO A 150 2.79 2.23 -15.65
C PRO A 150 2.20 2.16 -14.25
N SER A 151 1.20 2.99 -13.99
CA SER A 151 0.51 2.99 -12.70
C SER A 151 -0.94 3.35 -12.90
N ASN A 152 -1.79 2.85 -12.02
CA ASN A 152 -3.24 3.09 -11.99
C ASN A 152 -3.54 4.12 -10.87
N PRO A 153 -3.37 5.44 -11.12
CA PRO A 153 -3.64 6.45 -10.11
C PRO A 153 -5.15 6.55 -9.87
N PHE A 154 -5.57 6.54 -8.63
CA PHE A 154 -6.98 6.68 -8.25
C PHE A 154 -7.14 7.57 -7.02
N SER A 155 -8.37 8.01 -6.80
CA SER A 155 -8.77 8.83 -5.66
C SER A 155 -9.50 8.01 -4.60
N VAL A 156 -9.69 8.59 -3.42
CA VAL A 156 -10.51 7.98 -2.35
C VAL A 156 -11.92 7.65 -2.87
N SER A 157 -12.55 8.56 -3.63
CA SER A 157 -13.91 8.34 -4.15
C SER A 157 -13.97 7.21 -5.19
N GLU A 158 -12.93 7.03 -6.01
CA GLU A 158 -12.86 5.91 -6.96
C GLU A 158 -12.67 4.58 -6.25
N PHE A 159 -11.84 4.54 -5.20
CA PHE A 159 -11.69 3.35 -4.39
C PHE A 159 -12.98 2.99 -3.64
N ASP A 160 -13.73 3.98 -3.15
CA ASP A 160 -15.04 3.77 -2.54
C ASP A 160 -16.05 3.20 -3.53
N ALA A 161 -16.11 3.76 -4.74
CA ALA A 161 -16.98 3.25 -5.81
C ALA A 161 -16.61 1.81 -6.21
N PHE A 162 -15.31 1.50 -6.30
CA PHE A 162 -14.83 0.15 -6.54
C PHE A 162 -15.28 -0.82 -5.44
N CYS A 163 -15.07 -0.49 -4.16
CA CYS A 163 -15.47 -1.33 -3.05
C CYS A 163 -16.99 -1.55 -3.03
N GLN A 164 -17.78 -0.52 -3.34
CA GLN A 164 -19.24 -0.62 -3.45
C GLN A 164 -19.65 -1.55 -4.59
N ALA A 165 -19.07 -1.40 -5.77
CA ALA A 165 -19.36 -2.22 -6.94
C ALA A 165 -19.02 -3.71 -6.74
N ARG A 166 -17.98 -4.00 -5.97
CA ARG A 166 -17.53 -5.36 -5.62
C ARG A 166 -18.13 -5.89 -4.31
N GLN A 167 -19.01 -5.12 -3.65
CA GLN A 167 -19.61 -5.46 -2.35
C GLN A 167 -18.56 -5.73 -1.25
N ILE A 168 -17.40 -5.07 -1.34
CA ILE A 168 -16.32 -5.17 -0.35
C ILE A 168 -16.66 -4.29 0.84
N LYS A 169 -16.77 -4.89 2.02
CA LYS A 169 -16.99 -4.16 3.27
C LYS A 169 -15.69 -3.54 3.77
N ILE A 170 -15.67 -2.22 3.91
CA ILE A 170 -14.56 -1.52 4.54
C ILE A 170 -14.81 -1.45 6.05
N GLU A 171 -13.93 -2.08 6.84
CA GLU A 171 -14.05 -2.13 8.30
C GLU A 171 -13.49 -0.87 8.97
N ASN A 172 -12.33 -0.40 8.50
CA ASN A 172 -11.62 0.74 9.09
C ASN A 172 -11.04 1.63 8.00
N ARG A 173 -10.93 2.93 8.30
CA ARG A 173 -10.31 3.94 7.43
C ARG A 173 -9.50 4.91 8.23
N VAL A 174 -8.35 5.27 7.72
CA VAL A 174 -7.56 6.41 8.19
C VAL A 174 -7.11 7.20 6.98
N TYR A 175 -7.34 8.48 7.01
CA TYR A 175 -6.88 9.42 6.00
C TYR A 175 -5.78 10.29 6.59
N LEU A 176 -4.71 10.49 5.85
CA LEU A 176 -3.62 11.36 6.24
C LEU A 176 -3.72 12.70 5.52
N SER A 177 -3.40 13.79 6.21
CA SER A 177 -3.26 15.11 5.59
C SER A 177 -2.22 15.10 4.48
N GLY A 178 -2.24 16.09 3.59
CA GLY A 178 -1.34 16.15 2.43
C GLY A 178 0.16 16.15 2.74
N ASN A 179 0.55 16.38 3.98
CA ASN A 179 1.93 16.22 4.47
C ASN A 179 2.19 14.87 5.18
N TRP A 180 1.15 14.03 5.30
CA TRP A 180 1.17 12.69 5.94
C TRP A 180 1.65 12.68 7.39
N THR A 181 1.47 13.76 8.11
CA THR A 181 1.90 13.87 9.51
C THR A 181 0.78 13.77 10.52
N SER A 182 -0.47 13.93 10.07
CA SER A 182 -1.65 13.92 10.92
C SER A 182 -2.84 13.28 10.21
N GLU A 183 -3.76 12.74 10.99
CA GLU A 183 -5.01 12.19 10.47
C GLU A 183 -5.92 13.32 9.98
N CYS A 184 -6.60 13.09 8.85
CA CYS A 184 -7.53 14.02 8.22
C CYS A 184 -8.95 13.44 8.33
N THR A 185 -9.86 14.17 8.98
CA THR A 185 -11.24 13.72 9.18
C THR A 185 -12.26 14.51 8.35
N VAL A 186 -11.83 15.61 7.73
CA VAL A 186 -12.69 16.54 6.97
C VAL A 186 -12.37 16.43 5.49
N LEU A 187 -13.40 16.24 4.65
CA LEU A 187 -13.30 16.18 3.19
C LEU A 187 -12.13 15.30 2.70
N PRO A 188 -12.05 14.01 3.10
CA PRO A 188 -10.85 13.20 2.89
C PRO A 188 -10.46 13.05 1.41
N ASN A 189 -11.43 13.01 0.49
CA ASN A 189 -11.13 12.94 -0.94
C ASN A 189 -10.45 14.21 -1.49
N ALA A 190 -10.54 15.33 -0.79
CA ALA A 190 -9.91 16.58 -1.21
C ALA A 190 -8.67 16.92 -0.38
N LEU A 191 -8.69 16.66 0.93
CA LEU A 191 -7.66 17.13 1.88
C LEU A 191 -6.66 16.04 2.29
N ALA A 192 -6.98 14.74 2.12
CA ALA A 192 -6.01 13.67 2.31
C ALA A 192 -5.06 13.59 1.10
N GLY A 193 -3.79 13.42 1.36
CA GLY A 193 -2.73 13.31 0.34
C GLY A 193 -2.17 11.92 0.14
#